data_10e792bddc9d95db0a1fd82a86ea295a
#
_entry.id   10e792bddc9d95db0a1fd82a86ea295a
#
_cell.length_a   1.000
_cell.length_b   1.000
_cell.length_c   1.000
_cell.angle_alpha   90.00
_cell.angle_beta   90.00
_cell.angle_gamma   90.00
#
_symmetry.space_group_name_H-M   'P 1'
#
loop_
_entity.id
_entity.type
_entity.pdbx_description
1 polymer ?
#
loop_
_entity_poly.entity_id
_entity_poly.type
_entity_poly.pdbx_seq_one_letter_code
_entity_poly.pdbx_strand_id
1 'polypeptide(L)'
;LKANTSPVTNTFKAATSEIKIEEKTDDGIKSEIYVKNEGTATSYVRVKLVCNWVDKDGNVSATPVPAPTITNSDWFEKDGIYYYTKPVGPKDSTANLLKDPITQPNAPEGCHLEVTVLAESIQAAPSKAVTDSWGVRVDNNGYLTQPTTTP
;
A
#
# COMPACT_ATOMS: atom_id res chain seq x y z
N LEU A 1 -34.13 -1.71 7.47
CA LEU A 1 -33.48 -1.70 7.53
C LEU A 1 -32.71 -1.21 7.44
N LYS A 2 -32.48 -0.87 7.87
CA LYS A 2 -31.67 -0.33 7.84
C LYS A 2 -30.77 -0.56 7.39
N ALA A 3 -30.99 -0.62 6.76
CA ALA A 3 -30.10 -0.77 6.29
C ALA A 3 -29.09 -0.34 6.69
N ASN A 4 -28.96 -0.68 6.94
CA ASN A 4 -28.18 -0.29 7.45
C ASN A 4 -27.38 0.47 7.03
N THR A 5 -27.30 0.83 7.24
CA THR A 5 -26.57 2.04 7.08
C THR A 5 -25.23 2.07 7.71
N SER A 6 -24.69 0.90 7.90
CA SER A 6 -23.29 0.83 8.26
C SER A 6 -22.49 1.41 7.13
N PRO A 7 -21.66 2.43 7.36
CA PRO A 7 -20.78 2.88 6.32
C PRO A 7 -19.98 1.70 5.82
N VAL A 8 -19.83 1.59 4.52
CA VAL A 8 -19.00 0.56 3.94
C VAL A 8 -17.61 0.75 4.52
N THR A 9 -17.19 -0.17 5.35
CA THR A 9 -15.87 -0.09 5.94
C THR A 9 -14.85 -0.42 4.88
N ASN A 10 -13.99 0.52 4.57
CA ASN A 10 -12.90 0.31 3.63
C ASN A 10 -11.80 -0.49 4.33
N THR A 11 -12.05 -1.77 4.55
CA THR A 11 -11.12 -2.65 5.23
C THR A 11 -10.06 -3.12 4.25
N PHE A 12 -8.80 -2.96 4.64
CA PHE A 12 -7.70 -3.50 3.86
C PHE A 12 -7.61 -5.00 4.04
N LYS A 13 -7.62 -5.72 2.92
CA LYS A 13 -7.47 -7.18 2.92
C LYS A 13 -6.31 -7.56 2.03
N ALA A 14 -5.23 -8.01 2.63
CA ALA A 14 -4.07 -8.44 1.85
C ALA A 14 -4.46 -9.62 0.95
N ALA A 15 -4.27 -9.45 -0.36
CA ALA A 15 -4.50 -10.50 -1.32
C ALA A 15 -3.25 -11.36 -1.43
N THR A 16 -3.43 -12.65 -1.66
CA THR A 16 -2.31 -13.58 -1.69
C THR A 16 -2.17 -14.35 -2.99
N SER A 17 -3.18 -14.34 -3.87
CA SER A 17 -3.20 -15.25 -5.02
C SER A 17 -3.04 -14.57 -6.37
N GLU A 18 -3.40 -13.30 -6.50
CA GLU A 18 -3.39 -12.63 -7.80
C GLU A 18 -2.32 -11.56 -7.93
N ILE A 19 -1.57 -11.29 -6.87
CA ILE A 19 -0.49 -10.32 -6.91
C ILE A 19 0.74 -10.88 -6.21
N LYS A 20 1.90 -10.39 -6.63
CA LYS A 20 3.16 -10.75 -6.02
C LYS A 20 3.88 -9.48 -5.60
N ILE A 21 4.22 -9.41 -4.32
CA ILE A 21 5.02 -8.31 -3.78
C ILE A 21 6.48 -8.59 -4.11
N GLU A 22 7.12 -7.62 -4.75
CA GLU A 22 8.54 -7.71 -5.07
C GLU A 22 9.29 -6.66 -4.27
N GLU A 23 10.29 -7.09 -3.54
CA GLU A 23 11.04 -6.23 -2.65
C GLU A 23 12.53 -6.38 -2.93
N LYS A 24 13.23 -5.26 -2.86
CA LYS A 24 14.69 -5.27 -2.90
C LYS A 24 15.20 -4.72 -1.59
N THR A 25 16.11 -5.45 -0.96
CA THR A 25 16.71 -5.06 0.31
C THR A 25 18.21 -4.96 0.09
N ASP A 26 18.78 -3.85 0.58
CA ASP A 26 20.20 -3.59 0.47
C ASP A 26 20.71 -3.25 1.89
N ASP A 27 21.62 -4.06 2.41
CA ASP A 27 22.14 -3.92 3.78
C ASP A 27 21.04 -3.85 4.84
N GLY A 28 19.99 -4.67 4.68
CA GLY A 28 18.86 -4.66 5.61
C GLY A 28 17.89 -3.50 5.43
N ILE A 29 18.14 -2.63 4.45
CA ILE A 29 17.29 -1.47 4.18
C ILE A 29 16.45 -1.75 2.92
N LYS A 30 15.14 -1.59 3.05
CA LYS A 30 14.26 -1.74 1.87
C LYS A 30 14.48 -0.59 0.91
N SER A 31 14.91 -0.91 -0.29
CA SER A 31 15.20 0.08 -1.32
C SER A 31 14.18 0.12 -2.44
N GLU A 32 13.45 -0.97 -2.68
CA GLU A 32 12.42 -1.03 -3.70
C GLU A 32 11.24 -1.86 -3.23
N ILE A 33 10.04 -1.40 -3.52
CA ILE A 33 8.80 -2.14 -3.29
C ILE A 33 7.91 -1.92 -4.51
N TYR A 34 7.55 -2.98 -5.19
CA TYR A 34 6.56 -2.92 -6.27
C TYR A 34 5.74 -4.20 -6.29
N VAL A 35 4.62 -4.16 -7.00
CA VAL A 35 3.65 -5.25 -6.98
C VAL A 35 3.37 -5.66 -8.42
N LYS A 36 3.50 -6.96 -8.67
CA LYS A 36 3.21 -7.56 -9.97
C LYS A 36 1.81 -8.13 -9.99
N ASN A 37 1.08 -7.89 -11.07
CA ASN A 37 -0.23 -8.48 -11.29
C ASN A 37 -0.06 -9.87 -11.90
N GLU A 38 -0.27 -10.90 -11.12
CA GLU A 38 -0.20 -12.29 -11.57
C GLU A 38 -1.55 -12.81 -12.05
N GLY A 39 -2.60 -12.00 -11.96
CA GLY A 39 -3.94 -12.37 -12.39
C GLY A 39 -4.14 -12.23 -13.89
N THR A 40 -5.39 -12.42 -14.30
CA THR A 40 -5.77 -12.38 -15.72
C THR A 40 -6.53 -11.12 -16.09
N ALA A 41 -6.84 -10.26 -15.12
CA ALA A 41 -7.57 -9.02 -15.34
C ALA A 41 -6.73 -7.83 -14.92
N THR A 42 -6.90 -6.71 -15.64
CA THR A 42 -6.31 -5.44 -15.22
C THR A 42 -6.84 -5.04 -13.85
N SER A 43 -5.98 -4.60 -12.98
CA SER A 43 -6.31 -4.33 -11.57
C SER A 43 -5.63 -3.07 -11.07
N TYR A 44 -6.23 -2.46 -10.05
CA TYR A 44 -5.56 -1.42 -9.25
C TYR A 44 -4.92 -2.06 -8.03
N VAL A 45 -3.87 -1.43 -7.52
CA VAL A 45 -3.08 -1.96 -6.42
C VAL A 45 -2.94 -0.91 -5.33
N ARG A 46 -3.04 -1.34 -4.07
CA ARG A 46 -2.71 -0.51 -2.92
C ARG A 46 -1.83 -1.30 -1.95
N VAL A 47 -1.01 -0.59 -1.21
CA VAL A 47 0.01 -1.17 -0.34
C VAL A 47 -0.09 -0.55 1.05
N LYS A 48 0.10 -1.37 2.06
CA LYS A 48 0.21 -0.91 3.44
C LYS A 48 1.56 -1.35 3.98
N LEU A 49 2.24 -0.44 4.66
CA LEU A 49 3.52 -0.74 5.31
C LEU A 49 3.30 -0.82 6.82
N VAL A 50 3.76 -1.91 7.41
CA VAL A 50 3.74 -2.09 8.87
C VAL A 50 5.18 -2.05 9.34
N CYS A 51 5.53 -1.02 10.11
CA CYS A 51 6.89 -0.79 10.58
C CYS A 51 6.96 -0.99 12.08
N ASN A 52 7.92 -1.79 12.53
CA ASN A 52 8.12 -2.06 13.94
C ASN A 52 9.59 -1.99 14.29
N TRP A 53 9.87 -1.57 15.53
CA TRP A 53 11.19 -1.77 16.14
C TRP A 53 11.19 -3.15 16.75
N VAL A 54 12.18 -3.96 16.39
CA VAL A 54 12.26 -5.37 16.82
C VAL A 54 13.64 -5.60 17.44
N ASP A 55 13.66 -6.27 18.60
CA ASP A 55 14.92 -6.59 19.25
C ASP A 55 15.52 -7.88 18.69
N LYS A 56 16.69 -8.27 19.22
CA LYS A 56 17.42 -9.46 18.75
C LYS A 56 16.64 -10.76 18.95
N ASP A 57 15.69 -10.77 19.88
CA ASP A 57 14.89 -11.96 20.18
C ASP A 57 13.56 -11.96 19.41
N GLY A 58 13.33 -10.98 18.53
CA GLY A 58 12.13 -10.88 17.76
C GLY A 58 10.98 -10.18 18.45
N ASN A 59 11.21 -9.59 19.62
CA ASN A 59 10.16 -8.90 20.35
C ASN A 59 9.95 -7.50 19.81
N VAL A 60 8.70 -7.12 19.64
CA VAL A 60 8.32 -5.80 19.14
C VAL A 60 8.34 -4.80 20.28
N SER A 61 9.07 -3.69 20.09
CA SER A 61 9.10 -2.61 21.06
C SER A 61 7.81 -1.80 21.04
N ALA A 62 7.39 -1.30 22.19
CA ALA A 62 6.24 -0.41 22.29
C ALA A 62 6.53 1.00 21.76
N THR A 63 7.79 1.32 21.47
CA THR A 63 8.16 2.63 20.93
C THR A 63 7.57 2.78 19.52
N PRO A 64 6.82 3.86 19.23
CA PRO A 64 6.26 4.06 17.91
C PRO A 64 7.34 4.26 16.85
N VAL A 65 7.08 3.75 15.63
CA VAL A 65 7.93 4.01 14.48
C VAL A 65 7.29 5.14 13.69
N PRO A 66 8.00 6.25 13.43
CA PRO A 66 7.46 7.28 12.56
C PRO A 66 7.16 6.70 11.17
N ALA A 67 6.05 7.13 10.58
CA ALA A 67 5.69 6.67 9.24
C ALA A 67 6.77 7.07 8.24
N PRO A 68 7.17 6.18 7.31
CA PRO A 68 8.13 6.54 6.28
C PRO A 68 7.57 7.65 5.40
N THR A 69 8.44 8.55 4.97
CA THR A 69 8.06 9.57 4.02
C THR A 69 8.15 8.97 2.62
N ILE A 70 7.00 8.81 1.98
CA ILE A 70 6.92 8.30 0.62
C ILE A 70 6.53 9.47 -0.28
N THR A 71 7.44 9.85 -1.17
CA THR A 71 7.16 10.91 -2.16
C THR A 71 7.39 10.32 -3.53
N ASN A 72 6.32 9.93 -4.18
CA ASN A 72 6.36 9.41 -5.54
C ASN A 72 5.05 9.79 -6.22
N SER A 73 5.14 10.50 -7.35
CA SER A 73 3.96 11.02 -8.04
C SER A 73 3.04 9.94 -8.61
N ASP A 74 3.54 8.71 -8.75
CA ASP A 74 2.72 7.60 -9.22
C ASP A 74 1.88 6.94 -8.11
N TRP A 75 2.07 7.38 -6.88
CA TRP A 75 1.37 6.86 -5.72
C TRP A 75 0.83 8.00 -4.88
N PHE A 76 -0.30 7.79 -4.20
CA PHE A 76 -0.76 8.73 -3.17
C PHE A 76 -1.10 7.96 -1.90
N GLU A 77 -1.03 8.65 -0.78
CA GLU A 77 -1.32 8.07 0.52
C GLU A 77 -2.68 8.58 1.01
N LYS A 78 -3.47 7.68 1.55
CA LYS A 78 -4.74 8.01 2.16
C LYS A 78 -4.93 7.07 3.35
N ASP A 79 -5.05 7.65 4.54
CA ASP A 79 -5.28 6.90 5.78
C ASP A 79 -4.26 5.80 6.02
N GLY A 80 -3.00 6.06 5.70
CA GLY A 80 -1.91 5.12 5.92
C GLY A 80 -1.77 4.05 4.85
N ILE A 81 -2.55 4.12 3.79
CA ILE A 81 -2.48 3.17 2.67
C ILE A 81 -1.99 3.91 1.43
N TYR A 82 -1.10 3.29 0.67
CA TYR A 82 -0.52 3.86 -0.54
C TYR A 82 -1.22 3.26 -1.76
N TYR A 83 -1.76 4.12 -2.60
CA TYR A 83 -2.51 3.72 -3.80
C TYR A 83 -1.68 4.01 -5.04
N TYR A 84 -1.47 2.99 -5.87
CA TYR A 84 -0.85 3.19 -7.17
C TYR A 84 -1.90 3.76 -8.11
N THR A 85 -1.56 4.84 -8.79
CA THR A 85 -2.56 5.59 -9.56
C THR A 85 -2.97 4.93 -10.86
N LYS A 86 -2.10 4.10 -11.43
CA LYS A 86 -2.34 3.53 -12.76
C LYS A 86 -2.90 2.12 -12.67
N PRO A 87 -3.77 1.74 -13.61
CA PRO A 87 -4.16 0.33 -13.70
C PRO A 87 -2.96 -0.52 -14.11
N VAL A 88 -2.92 -1.74 -13.59
CA VAL A 88 -1.83 -2.69 -13.86
C VAL A 88 -2.40 -3.86 -14.62
N GLY A 89 -1.93 -4.07 -15.84
CA GLY A 89 -2.36 -5.20 -16.66
C GLY A 89 -1.79 -6.53 -16.19
N PRO A 90 -2.32 -7.65 -16.73
CA PRO A 90 -1.77 -8.96 -16.40
C PRO A 90 -0.28 -9.03 -16.74
N LYS A 91 0.51 -9.57 -15.81
CA LYS A 91 1.96 -9.72 -15.91
C LYS A 91 2.75 -8.42 -15.81
N ASP A 92 2.06 -7.28 -15.73
CA ASP A 92 2.71 -5.99 -15.50
C ASP A 92 2.90 -5.73 -14.02
N SER A 93 3.74 -4.76 -13.70
CA SER A 93 4.04 -4.37 -12.32
C SER A 93 3.79 -2.89 -12.11
N THR A 94 3.54 -2.51 -10.87
CA THR A 94 3.52 -1.10 -10.48
C THR A 94 4.93 -0.51 -10.61
N ALA A 95 5.02 0.80 -10.61
CA ALA A 95 6.30 1.45 -10.36
C ALA A 95 6.72 1.21 -8.91
N ASN A 96 8.00 1.43 -8.62
CA ASN A 96 8.52 1.35 -7.27
C ASN A 96 7.82 2.38 -6.37
N LEU A 97 7.32 1.94 -5.23
CA LEU A 97 6.69 2.82 -4.24
C LEU A 97 7.71 3.77 -3.62
N LEU A 98 8.94 3.31 -3.45
CA LEU A 98 9.94 4.04 -2.70
C LEU A 98 10.77 4.91 -3.63
N LYS A 99 10.74 6.22 -3.40
CA LYS A 99 11.67 7.12 -4.06
C LYS A 99 13.06 6.97 -3.48
N ASP A 100 13.13 6.84 -2.17
CA ASP A 100 14.37 6.64 -1.42
C ASP A 100 14.22 5.40 -0.54
N PRO A 101 15.31 4.73 -0.18
CA PRO A 101 15.24 3.60 0.75
C PRO A 101 14.60 4.01 2.07
N ILE A 102 13.89 3.08 2.70
CA ILE A 102 13.29 3.35 4.01
C ILE A 102 14.38 3.33 5.07
N THR A 103 14.61 4.48 5.66
CA THR A 103 15.54 4.63 6.78
C THR A 103 14.81 5.27 7.94
N GLN A 104 15.02 4.73 9.13
CA GLN A 104 14.47 5.29 10.35
C GLN A 104 15.61 5.43 11.35
N PRO A 105 16.16 6.64 11.48
CA PRO A 105 17.17 6.89 12.50
C PRO A 105 16.54 6.82 13.89
N ASN A 106 17.35 6.77 14.91
CA ASN A 106 16.91 6.81 16.31
C ASN A 106 16.19 5.53 16.74
N ALA A 107 16.67 4.38 16.28
CA ALA A 107 16.17 3.11 16.78
C ALA A 107 16.40 3.02 18.29
N PRO A 108 15.44 2.48 19.04
CA PRO A 108 15.67 2.17 20.46
C PRO A 108 16.87 1.24 20.60
N GLU A 109 17.57 1.34 21.73
CA GLU A 109 18.75 0.52 21.97
C GLU A 109 18.43 -0.97 21.81
N GLY A 110 19.25 -1.66 21.04
CA GLY A 110 19.08 -3.09 20.81
C GLY A 110 18.01 -3.46 19.79
N CYS A 111 17.41 -2.47 19.12
CA CYS A 111 16.36 -2.71 18.15
C CYS A 111 16.79 -2.35 16.73
N HIS A 112 16.16 -3.00 15.78
CA HIS A 112 16.27 -2.65 14.35
C HIS A 112 14.87 -2.47 13.76
N LEU A 113 14.81 -1.81 12.63
CA LEU A 113 13.54 -1.59 11.93
C LEU A 113 13.15 -2.82 11.14
N GLU A 114 11.91 -3.25 11.30
CA GLU A 114 11.33 -4.30 10.48
C GLU A 114 10.13 -3.73 9.74
N VAL A 115 10.14 -3.86 8.41
CA VAL A 115 9.08 -3.36 7.55
C VAL A 115 8.38 -4.54 6.90
N THR A 116 7.08 -4.68 7.18
CA THR A 116 6.24 -5.68 6.53
C THR A 116 5.40 -5.01 5.47
N VAL A 117 5.41 -5.55 4.27
CA VAL A 117 4.65 -5.01 3.13
C VAL A 117 3.42 -5.86 2.94
N LEU A 118 2.25 -5.23 2.96
CA LEU A 118 0.98 -5.86 2.64
C LEU A 118 0.44 -5.22 1.37
N ALA A 119 -0.15 -5.99 0.50
CA ALA A 119 -0.70 -5.47 -0.75
C ALA A 119 -2.07 -6.07 -1.03
N GLU A 120 -2.88 -5.29 -1.72
CA GLU A 120 -4.22 -5.70 -2.13
C GLU A 120 -4.46 -5.19 -3.54
N SER A 121 -5.15 -5.99 -4.36
CA SER A 121 -5.57 -5.57 -5.68
C SER A 121 -7.09 -5.65 -5.80
N ILE A 122 -7.63 -4.87 -6.72
CA ILE A 122 -9.03 -4.92 -7.09
C ILE A 122 -9.13 -4.82 -8.60
N GLN A 123 -10.00 -5.62 -9.20
CA GLN A 123 -10.22 -5.58 -10.63
C GLN A 123 -10.67 -4.18 -11.07
N ALA A 124 -10.09 -3.67 -12.14
CA ALA A 124 -10.31 -2.28 -12.53
C ALA A 124 -11.72 -2.02 -13.06
N ALA A 125 -12.39 -3.01 -13.61
CA ALA A 125 -13.74 -2.86 -14.16
C ALA A 125 -14.71 -3.73 -13.36
N PRO A 126 -15.87 -3.20 -12.97
CA PRO A 126 -16.33 -1.83 -13.20
C PRO A 126 -15.70 -0.85 -12.21
N SER A 127 -15.48 0.37 -12.66
CA SER A 127 -14.83 1.38 -11.81
C SER A 127 -15.64 1.71 -10.56
N LYS A 128 -16.97 1.56 -10.63
CA LYS A 128 -17.84 1.79 -9.47
C LYS A 128 -17.49 0.84 -8.31
N ALA A 129 -17.14 -0.41 -8.63
CA ALA A 129 -16.72 -1.33 -7.58
C ALA A 129 -15.46 -0.85 -6.87
N VAL A 130 -14.53 -0.25 -7.62
CA VAL A 130 -13.30 0.30 -7.06
C VAL A 130 -13.60 1.48 -6.14
N THR A 131 -14.39 2.43 -6.62
CA THR A 131 -14.72 3.62 -5.84
C THR A 131 -15.53 3.28 -4.59
N ASP A 132 -16.45 2.34 -4.70
CA ASP A 132 -17.26 1.91 -3.55
C ASP A 132 -16.42 1.15 -2.52
N SER A 133 -15.51 0.29 -2.98
CA SER A 133 -14.72 -0.55 -2.07
C SER A 133 -13.56 0.20 -1.43
N TRP A 134 -12.89 1.06 -2.18
CA TRP A 134 -11.66 1.71 -1.72
C TRP A 134 -11.83 3.18 -1.32
N GLY A 135 -12.97 3.78 -1.63
CA GLY A 135 -13.20 5.18 -1.27
C GLY A 135 -12.29 6.15 -2.01
N VAL A 136 -11.86 5.80 -3.22
CA VAL A 136 -11.05 6.64 -4.08
C VAL A 136 -11.85 7.04 -5.30
N ARG A 137 -11.29 7.90 -6.14
CA ARG A 137 -11.90 8.29 -7.41
C ARG A 137 -11.12 7.69 -8.58
N VAL A 138 -11.80 7.48 -9.68
CA VAL A 138 -11.19 7.08 -10.95
C VAL A 138 -11.45 8.21 -11.93
N ASP A 139 -10.39 8.78 -12.49
CA ASP A 139 -10.54 9.90 -13.42
C ASP A 139 -10.87 9.43 -14.85
N ASN A 140 -10.97 10.38 -15.78
CA ASN A 140 -11.33 10.07 -17.17
C ASN A 140 -10.26 9.26 -17.90
N ASN A 141 -9.06 9.23 -17.38
CA ASN A 141 -7.96 8.45 -17.95
C ASN A 141 -7.86 7.06 -17.33
N GLY A 142 -8.73 6.74 -16.38
CA GLY A 142 -8.67 5.47 -15.67
C GLY A 142 -7.66 5.44 -14.55
N TYR A 143 -7.20 6.60 -14.08
CA TYR A 143 -6.24 6.68 -12.99
C TYR A 143 -6.95 6.92 -11.67
N LEU A 144 -6.44 6.30 -10.62
CA LEU A 144 -6.95 6.56 -9.27
C LEU A 144 -6.51 7.95 -8.82
N THR A 145 -7.42 8.65 -8.19
CA THR A 145 -7.12 9.95 -7.59
C THR A 145 -7.64 9.99 -6.17
N GLN A 146 -6.99 10.82 -5.37
CA GLN A 146 -7.38 11.02 -4.00
C GLN A 146 -8.74 11.72 -3.95
N PRO A 147 -9.66 11.29 -3.08
CA PRO A 147 -10.95 11.97 -2.97
C PRO A 147 -10.74 13.43 -2.59
N THR A 148 -11.56 14.30 -3.19
CA THR A 148 -11.53 15.71 -2.83
C THR A 148 -12.15 15.85 -1.44
N THR A 149 -11.38 16.40 -0.51
CA THR A 149 -11.95 16.77 0.78
C THR A 149 -12.73 18.05 0.58
N THR A 150 -14.04 17.98 0.84
CA THR A 150 -14.86 19.19 0.85
C THR A 150 -14.77 19.78 2.25
N PRO A 151 -14.41 21.06 2.37
CA PRO A 151 -14.37 21.69 3.69
C PRO A 151 -15.75 21.72 4.34
#